data_0bab72b6cecbbff7871fe274568b651c
#
_entry.id   0bab72b6cecbbff7871fe274568b651c
#
_cell.length_a   1.000
_cell.length_b   1.000
_cell.length_c   1.000
_cell.angle_alpha   90.00
_cell.angle_beta   90.00
_cell.angle_gamma   90.00
#
_symmetry.space_group_name_H-M   'P 1'
#
loop_
_entity.id
_entity.type
_entity.pdbx_description
1 polymer ?
#
loop_
_entity_poly.entity_id
_entity_poly.type
_entity_poly.pdbx_seq_one_letter_code
_entity_poly.pdbx_strand_id
1 'polypeptide(L)'
;MLTAGTAAPAFTLTDSAGRAVSLADFAGEWLVFWWYPEANSSGCSLQAAALDRAYDELGAAGVRIVGASFNSAGENGEFSEDAALRYPLLSDPERVAGTAYEVVREPGAPFEKKPFRYTYLIDPDGVIAHAEDANELPLGTYGEHMLEVVAAVRADRV
;
A
#
# COMPACT_ATOMS: atom_id res chain seq x y z
N MET A 1 10.52 7.88 -5.91
CA MET A 1 10.08 7.09 -4.72
C MET A 1 10.68 7.71 -3.46
N LEU A 2 9.83 7.94 -2.45
CA LEU A 2 10.30 8.46 -1.17
C LEU A 2 11.28 7.47 -0.51
N THR A 3 12.20 7.99 0.30
CA THR A 3 13.24 7.17 0.91
C THR A 3 12.99 6.93 2.40
N ALA A 4 13.57 5.85 2.93
CA ALA A 4 13.52 5.57 4.36
C ALA A 4 14.12 6.75 5.15
N GLY A 5 13.53 7.05 6.29
CA GLY A 5 13.86 8.21 7.11
C GLY A 5 13.05 9.47 6.82
N THR A 6 12.27 9.47 5.72
CA THR A 6 11.38 10.56 5.36
C THR A 6 10.07 10.45 6.15
N ALA A 7 9.55 11.56 6.65
CA ALA A 7 8.22 11.58 7.24
C ALA A 7 7.18 11.20 6.17
N ALA A 8 6.32 10.22 6.47
CA ALA A 8 5.28 9.83 5.55
C ALA A 8 4.29 10.98 5.36
N PRO A 9 3.97 11.37 4.11
CA PRO A 9 3.00 12.43 3.88
C PRO A 9 1.63 12.08 4.45
N ALA A 10 0.99 13.05 5.10
CA ALA A 10 -0.37 12.89 5.57
C ALA A 10 -1.32 12.67 4.39
N PHE A 11 -2.31 11.82 4.56
CA PHE A 11 -3.36 11.62 3.57
C PHE A 11 -4.70 11.41 4.26
N THR A 12 -5.76 11.73 3.54
CA THR A 12 -7.13 11.33 3.87
C THR A 12 -7.79 10.93 2.57
N LEU A 13 -8.08 9.66 2.44
CA LEU A 13 -8.66 9.06 1.23
C LEU A 13 -9.93 8.29 1.59
N THR A 14 -10.69 7.92 0.58
CA THR A 14 -11.97 7.22 0.76
C THR A 14 -11.81 5.73 0.51
N ASP A 15 -12.30 4.90 1.41
CA ASP A 15 -12.37 3.46 1.21
C ASP A 15 -13.59 3.07 0.34
N SER A 16 -13.75 1.79 0.02
CA SER A 16 -14.82 1.31 -0.85
C SER A 16 -16.22 1.44 -0.23
N ALA A 17 -16.31 1.64 1.08
CA ALA A 17 -17.57 1.88 1.78
C ALA A 17 -17.90 3.38 1.92
N GLY A 18 -17.07 4.26 1.34
CA GLY A 18 -17.26 5.71 1.40
C GLY A 18 -16.74 6.35 2.68
N ARG A 19 -16.00 5.60 3.51
CA ARG A 19 -15.45 6.13 4.76
C ARG A 19 -14.10 6.80 4.52
N ALA A 20 -13.84 7.90 5.24
CA ALA A 20 -12.54 8.55 5.22
C ALA A 20 -11.53 7.73 6.03
N VAL A 21 -10.36 7.49 5.44
CA VAL A 21 -9.25 6.81 6.09
C VAL A 21 -8.03 7.72 5.98
N SER A 22 -7.40 8.00 7.10
CA SER A 22 -6.25 8.91 7.19
C SER A 22 -5.03 8.20 7.72
N LEU A 23 -3.84 8.71 7.39
CA LEU A 23 -2.59 8.21 7.97
C LEU A 23 -2.64 8.25 9.50
N ALA A 24 -3.24 9.29 10.09
CA ALA A 24 -3.38 9.44 11.53
C ALA A 24 -4.14 8.29 12.20
N ASP A 25 -5.01 7.58 11.46
CA ASP A 25 -5.75 6.43 11.98
C ASP A 25 -4.83 5.25 12.34
N PHE A 26 -3.60 5.26 11.84
CA PHE A 26 -2.61 4.21 12.05
C PHE A 26 -1.48 4.64 13.00
N ALA A 27 -1.60 5.80 13.64
CA ALA A 27 -0.59 6.27 14.59
C ALA A 27 -0.36 5.23 15.69
N GLY A 28 0.90 4.95 15.99
CA GLY A 28 1.27 3.93 16.97
C GLY A 28 1.34 2.51 16.44
N GLU A 29 1.01 2.29 15.16
CA GLU A 29 1.05 0.98 14.50
C GLU A 29 1.98 1.03 13.29
N TRP A 30 2.53 -0.12 12.90
CA TRP A 30 3.22 -0.26 11.63
C TRP A 30 2.19 -0.36 10.50
N LEU A 31 2.51 0.22 9.34
CA LEU A 31 1.60 0.23 8.19
C LEU A 31 2.34 -0.20 6.93
N VAL A 32 1.86 -1.24 6.27
CA VAL A 32 2.20 -1.57 4.89
C VAL A 32 1.24 -0.81 4.01
N PHE A 33 1.74 0.23 3.35
CA PHE A 33 0.96 1.08 2.47
C PHE A 33 1.43 0.83 1.03
N TRP A 34 0.63 0.08 0.26
CA TRP A 34 1.02 -0.34 -1.07
C TRP A 34 0.13 0.27 -2.15
N TRP A 35 0.79 0.82 -3.16
CA TRP A 35 0.14 1.39 -4.34
C TRP A 35 0.13 0.36 -5.46
N TYR A 36 -1.00 0.26 -6.19
CA TYR A 36 -1.14 -0.68 -7.30
C TYR A 36 -1.72 0.04 -8.53
N PRO A 37 -1.25 -0.36 -9.75
CA PRO A 37 -1.61 0.34 -10.99
C PRO A 37 -3.10 0.26 -11.35
N GLU A 38 -3.74 -0.91 -11.18
CA GLU A 38 -5.09 -1.12 -11.68
C GLU A 38 -5.84 -2.18 -10.89
N ALA A 39 -7.00 -1.82 -10.34
CA ALA A 39 -7.91 -2.75 -9.66
C ALA A 39 -8.26 -3.93 -10.59
N ASN A 40 -8.26 -5.14 -10.05
CA ASN A 40 -8.56 -6.40 -10.76
C ASN A 40 -7.58 -6.78 -11.89
N SER A 41 -6.45 -6.10 -12.05
CA SER A 41 -5.40 -6.61 -12.94
C SER A 41 -4.76 -7.87 -12.34
N SER A 42 -4.18 -8.74 -13.18
CA SER A 42 -3.62 -10.02 -12.73
C SER A 42 -2.49 -9.86 -11.71
N GLY A 43 -1.57 -8.92 -11.94
CA GLY A 43 -0.46 -8.65 -11.02
C GLY A 43 -0.94 -8.05 -9.70
N CYS A 44 -1.88 -7.13 -9.75
CA CYS A 44 -2.45 -6.53 -8.55
C CYS A 44 -3.24 -7.55 -7.73
N SER A 45 -3.96 -8.45 -8.40
CA SER A 45 -4.70 -9.53 -7.74
C SER A 45 -3.77 -10.51 -7.04
N LEU A 46 -2.64 -10.86 -7.66
CA LEU A 46 -1.63 -11.71 -7.03
C LEU A 46 -1.04 -11.07 -5.78
N GLN A 47 -0.66 -9.80 -5.89
CA GLN A 47 -0.07 -9.05 -4.77
C GLN A 47 -1.08 -8.88 -3.63
N ALA A 48 -2.31 -8.49 -3.95
CA ALA A 48 -3.37 -8.29 -2.98
C ALA A 48 -3.67 -9.57 -2.19
N ALA A 49 -3.81 -10.70 -2.89
CA ALA A 49 -4.09 -11.98 -2.27
C ALA A 49 -2.91 -12.47 -1.41
N ALA A 50 -1.68 -12.25 -1.88
CA ALA A 50 -0.48 -12.61 -1.12
C ALA A 50 -0.39 -11.84 0.19
N LEU A 51 -0.69 -10.53 0.17
CA LEU A 51 -0.74 -9.72 1.40
C LEU A 51 -1.87 -10.18 2.32
N ASP A 52 -3.04 -10.52 1.76
CA ASP A 52 -4.17 -10.99 2.57
C ASP A 52 -3.86 -12.32 3.27
N ARG A 53 -3.12 -13.22 2.62
CA ARG A 53 -2.69 -14.46 3.26
C ARG A 53 -1.77 -14.23 4.46
N ALA A 54 -1.03 -13.14 4.47
CA ALA A 54 -0.16 -12.74 5.59
C ALA A 54 -0.88 -11.82 6.60
N TYR A 55 -2.16 -11.55 6.40
CA TYR A 55 -2.91 -10.60 7.21
C TYR A 55 -2.85 -10.91 8.72
N ASP A 56 -3.07 -12.16 9.10
CA ASP A 56 -3.07 -12.53 10.51
C ASP A 56 -1.67 -12.46 11.13
N GLU A 57 -0.64 -12.90 10.41
CA GLU A 57 0.75 -12.85 10.88
C GLU A 57 1.25 -11.42 10.99
N LEU A 58 0.96 -10.58 10.00
CA LEU A 58 1.30 -9.16 10.04
C LEU A 58 0.55 -8.48 11.20
N GLY A 59 -0.73 -8.75 11.36
CA GLY A 59 -1.53 -8.22 12.45
C GLY A 59 -1.00 -8.60 13.82
N ALA A 60 -0.60 -9.86 14.01
CA ALA A 60 0.03 -10.34 15.23
C ALA A 60 1.35 -9.62 15.52
N ALA A 61 2.04 -9.16 14.49
CA ALA A 61 3.26 -8.35 14.59
C ALA A 61 2.98 -6.85 14.76
N GLY A 62 1.73 -6.43 14.86
CA GLY A 62 1.34 -5.02 15.00
C GLY A 62 1.39 -4.24 13.70
N VAL A 63 1.24 -4.92 12.56
CA VAL A 63 1.31 -4.31 11.23
C VAL A 63 -0.06 -4.32 10.55
N ARG A 64 -0.51 -3.14 10.13
CA ARG A 64 -1.74 -2.97 9.35
C ARG A 64 -1.40 -2.93 7.86
N ILE A 65 -2.38 -3.23 7.02
CA ILE A 65 -2.24 -3.21 5.56
C ILE A 65 -3.28 -2.26 4.97
N VAL A 66 -2.85 -1.42 4.04
CA VAL A 66 -3.74 -0.55 3.26
C VAL A 66 -3.23 -0.51 1.82
N GLY A 67 -4.12 -0.71 0.86
CA GLY A 67 -3.81 -0.53 -0.55
C GLY A 67 -4.37 0.80 -1.06
N ALA A 68 -3.79 1.35 -2.11
CA ALA A 68 -4.27 2.58 -2.74
C ALA A 68 -4.03 2.56 -4.25
N SER A 69 -4.92 3.22 -4.97
CA SER A 69 -4.82 3.38 -6.42
C SER A 69 -5.56 4.64 -6.88
N PHE A 70 -5.49 4.93 -8.16
CA PHE A 70 -6.27 6.01 -8.78
C PHE A 70 -7.66 5.54 -9.23
N ASN A 71 -7.99 4.28 -9.02
CA ASN A 71 -9.32 3.74 -9.29
C ASN A 71 -10.39 4.38 -8.40
N SER A 72 -11.63 4.33 -8.85
CA SER A 72 -12.77 4.79 -8.05
C SER A 72 -13.02 3.87 -6.85
N ALA A 73 -13.77 4.37 -5.87
CA ALA A 73 -14.19 3.56 -4.73
C ALA A 73 -14.97 2.31 -5.16
N GLY A 74 -15.82 2.44 -6.19
CA GLY A 74 -16.58 1.32 -6.75
C GLY A 74 -15.70 0.24 -7.36
N GLU A 75 -14.72 0.65 -8.17
CA GLU A 75 -13.76 -0.28 -8.78
C GLU A 75 -12.91 -1.00 -7.72
N ASN A 76 -12.45 -0.27 -6.71
CA ASN A 76 -11.72 -0.86 -5.58
C ASN A 76 -12.61 -1.80 -4.77
N GLY A 77 -13.89 -1.48 -4.62
CA GLY A 77 -14.86 -2.33 -3.95
C GLY A 77 -15.05 -3.68 -4.65
N GLU A 78 -15.17 -3.67 -5.98
CA GLU A 78 -15.25 -4.90 -6.77
C GLU A 78 -13.97 -5.72 -6.63
N PHE A 79 -12.82 -5.08 -6.68
CA PHE A 79 -11.53 -5.74 -6.48
C PHE A 79 -11.44 -6.38 -5.10
N SER A 80 -11.83 -5.65 -4.06
CA SER A 80 -11.82 -6.14 -2.68
C SER A 80 -12.73 -7.36 -2.51
N GLU A 81 -13.92 -7.34 -3.11
CA GLU A 81 -14.86 -8.47 -3.06
C GLU A 81 -14.31 -9.68 -3.81
N ASP A 82 -13.82 -9.47 -5.04
CA ASP A 82 -13.31 -10.55 -5.87
C ASP A 82 -12.09 -11.26 -5.25
N ALA A 83 -11.25 -10.51 -4.57
CA ALA A 83 -10.07 -11.03 -3.89
C ALA A 83 -10.35 -11.41 -2.42
N ALA A 84 -11.55 -11.15 -1.91
CA ALA A 84 -11.95 -11.39 -0.52
C ALA A 84 -10.97 -10.78 0.50
N LEU A 85 -10.61 -9.50 0.29
CA LEU A 85 -9.63 -8.82 1.12
C LEU A 85 -10.20 -8.38 2.47
N ARG A 86 -9.40 -8.54 3.52
CA ARG A 86 -9.74 -8.15 4.88
C ARG A 86 -9.19 -6.77 5.28
N TYR A 87 -8.46 -6.11 4.38
CA TYR A 87 -7.91 -4.78 4.60
C TYR A 87 -8.47 -3.78 3.59
N PRO A 88 -8.48 -2.47 3.90
CA PRO A 88 -9.09 -1.49 3.03
C PRO A 88 -8.25 -1.16 1.79
N LEU A 89 -8.94 -0.86 0.70
CA LEU A 89 -8.37 -0.27 -0.50
C LEU A 89 -8.89 1.16 -0.61
N LEU A 90 -7.98 2.11 -0.81
CA LEU A 90 -8.28 3.53 -0.84
C LEU A 90 -8.24 4.10 -2.26
N SER A 91 -9.13 5.04 -2.52
CA SER A 91 -9.27 5.69 -3.82
C SER A 91 -8.65 7.09 -3.79
N ASP A 92 -7.77 7.37 -4.75
CA ASP A 92 -7.11 8.68 -4.93
C ASP A 92 -7.26 9.14 -6.40
N PRO A 93 -8.49 9.37 -6.89
CA PRO A 93 -8.70 9.71 -8.30
C PRO A 93 -8.12 11.08 -8.69
N GLU A 94 -7.96 11.97 -7.74
CA GLU A 94 -7.38 13.31 -7.97
C GLU A 94 -5.85 13.31 -7.85
N ARG A 95 -5.24 12.20 -7.47
CA ARG A 95 -3.79 11.99 -7.36
C ARG A 95 -3.09 12.90 -6.35
N VAL A 96 -3.80 13.40 -5.37
CA VAL A 96 -3.23 14.27 -4.35
C VAL A 96 -2.25 13.50 -3.47
N ALA A 97 -2.69 12.39 -2.89
CA ALA A 97 -1.82 11.53 -2.10
C ALA A 97 -0.76 10.86 -3.00
N GLY A 98 -1.14 10.44 -4.21
CA GLY A 98 -0.21 9.85 -5.17
C GLY A 98 0.95 10.75 -5.53
N THR A 99 0.70 12.05 -5.67
CA THR A 99 1.75 13.05 -5.92
C THR A 99 2.68 13.15 -4.71
N ALA A 100 2.14 13.22 -3.50
CA ALA A 100 2.94 13.30 -2.27
C ALA A 100 3.80 12.05 -2.05
N TYR A 101 3.29 10.88 -2.41
CA TYR A 101 4.00 9.60 -2.30
C TYR A 101 4.84 9.26 -3.53
N GLU A 102 4.95 10.17 -4.49
CA GLU A 102 5.79 10.01 -5.70
C GLU A 102 5.43 8.79 -6.55
N VAL A 103 4.14 8.44 -6.60
CA VAL A 103 3.67 7.31 -7.42
C VAL A 103 3.08 7.74 -8.76
N VAL A 104 3.01 9.05 -9.04
CA VAL A 104 2.52 9.58 -10.31
C VAL A 104 3.62 9.48 -11.36
N ARG A 105 3.25 8.96 -12.55
CA ARG A 105 4.19 8.82 -13.67
C ARG A 105 4.29 10.13 -14.44
N GLU A 106 5.40 10.30 -15.16
CA GLU A 106 5.62 11.46 -16.02
C GLU A 106 4.58 11.53 -17.14
N PRO A 107 4.11 12.73 -17.53
CA PRO A 107 3.24 12.89 -18.69
C PRO A 107 3.87 12.28 -19.95
N GLY A 108 3.10 11.50 -20.68
CA GLY A 108 3.57 10.81 -21.89
C GLY A 108 4.29 9.49 -21.64
N ALA A 109 4.57 9.13 -20.39
CA ALA A 109 5.15 7.83 -20.05
C ALA A 109 4.14 6.71 -20.28
N PRO A 110 4.60 5.46 -20.53
CA PRO A 110 3.70 4.31 -20.54
C PRO A 110 2.91 4.22 -19.25
N PHE A 111 1.59 3.98 -19.36
CA PHE A 111 0.69 3.90 -18.20
C PHE A 111 0.63 5.16 -17.33
N GLU A 112 0.79 6.34 -17.93
CA GLU A 112 0.84 7.61 -17.18
C GLU A 112 -0.37 7.86 -16.27
N LYS A 113 -1.52 7.24 -16.57
CA LYS A 113 -2.73 7.40 -15.77
C LYS A 113 -2.80 6.46 -14.55
N LYS A 114 -1.81 5.61 -14.39
CA LYS A 114 -1.77 4.61 -13.32
C LYS A 114 -0.58 4.88 -12.39
N PRO A 115 -0.73 4.63 -11.08
CA PRO A 115 0.40 4.81 -10.17
C PRO A 115 1.48 3.76 -10.40
N PHE A 116 2.70 4.07 -9.94
CA PHE A 116 3.75 3.08 -9.78
C PHE A 116 3.34 2.05 -8.73
N ARG A 117 3.88 0.85 -8.82
CA ARG A 117 3.67 -0.23 -7.85
C ARG A 117 4.67 -0.11 -6.69
N TYR A 118 4.59 0.99 -5.95
CA TYR A 118 5.48 1.24 -4.81
C TYR A 118 4.82 0.80 -3.51
N THR A 119 5.59 0.18 -2.64
CA THR A 119 5.17 -0.16 -1.29
C THR A 119 6.04 0.59 -0.29
N TYR A 120 5.38 1.19 0.69
CA TYR A 120 6.02 1.86 1.80
C TYR A 120 5.68 1.14 3.11
N LEU A 121 6.70 0.86 3.91
CA LEU A 121 6.50 0.44 5.29
C LEU A 121 6.67 1.68 6.16
N ILE A 122 5.61 2.06 6.86
CA ILE A 122 5.58 3.25 7.70
C ILE A 122 5.61 2.79 9.17
N ASP A 123 6.49 3.38 9.96
CA ASP A 123 6.63 3.01 11.36
C ASP A 123 5.57 3.67 12.26
N PRO A 124 5.50 3.28 13.56
CA PRO A 124 4.50 3.84 14.47
C PRO A 124 4.57 5.36 14.68
N ASP A 125 5.70 5.98 14.38
CA ASP A 125 5.89 7.43 14.47
C ASP A 125 5.54 8.17 13.18
N GLY A 126 5.08 7.44 12.15
CA GLY A 126 4.73 8.03 10.86
C GLY A 126 5.92 8.30 9.95
N VAL A 127 7.04 7.60 10.17
CA VAL A 127 8.24 7.72 9.33
C VAL A 127 8.36 6.51 8.43
N ILE A 128 8.74 6.74 7.17
CA ILE A 128 8.98 5.65 6.22
C ILE A 128 10.21 4.87 6.67
N ALA A 129 10.03 3.59 6.98
CA ALA A 129 11.09 2.71 7.41
C ALA A 129 11.69 1.91 6.25
N HIS A 130 10.90 1.68 5.19
CA HIS A 130 11.33 0.94 4.00
C HIS A 130 10.46 1.36 2.80
N ALA A 131 11.05 1.42 1.63
CA ALA A 131 10.36 1.72 0.38
C ALA A 131 10.91 0.83 -0.73
N GLU A 132 10.05 0.33 -1.59
CA GLU A 132 10.46 -0.55 -2.68
C GLU A 132 9.52 -0.48 -3.88
N ASP A 133 10.04 -0.82 -5.06
CA ASP A 133 9.23 -1.06 -6.26
C ASP A 133 8.89 -2.54 -6.33
N ALA A 134 7.63 -2.87 -6.08
CA ALA A 134 7.18 -4.26 -6.04
C ALA A 134 7.19 -4.95 -7.41
N ASN A 135 7.30 -4.20 -8.52
CA ASN A 135 7.47 -4.81 -9.84
C ASN A 135 8.79 -5.59 -9.99
N GLU A 136 9.75 -5.30 -9.14
CA GLU A 136 11.05 -6.00 -9.13
C GLU A 136 11.02 -7.29 -8.30
N LEU A 137 9.88 -7.63 -7.72
CA LEU A 137 9.72 -8.70 -6.75
C LEU A 137 8.63 -9.69 -7.17
N PRO A 138 8.67 -10.95 -6.69
CA PRO A 138 7.59 -11.90 -6.91
C PRO A 138 6.30 -11.45 -6.20
N LEU A 139 5.25 -11.17 -6.97
CA LEU A 139 3.99 -10.68 -6.43
C LEU A 139 3.19 -11.76 -5.70
N GLY A 140 3.28 -13.02 -6.16
CA GLY A 140 2.53 -14.13 -5.56
C GLY A 140 2.98 -14.52 -4.15
N THR A 141 4.15 -14.08 -3.70
CA THR A 141 4.70 -14.32 -2.36
C THR A 141 4.94 -13.02 -1.60
N TYR A 142 4.26 -11.97 -2.01
CA TYR A 142 4.53 -10.62 -1.51
C TYR A 142 4.26 -10.48 0.00
N GLY A 143 3.28 -11.19 0.54
CA GLY A 143 3.00 -11.17 1.97
C GLY A 143 4.15 -11.73 2.80
N GLU A 144 4.73 -12.85 2.37
CA GLU A 144 5.91 -13.46 3.00
C GLU A 144 7.11 -12.52 2.92
N HIS A 145 7.30 -11.86 1.77
CA HIS A 145 8.33 -10.86 1.58
C HIS A 145 8.18 -9.71 2.59
N MET A 146 6.98 -9.19 2.78
CA MET A 146 6.74 -8.08 3.73
C MET A 146 6.95 -8.51 5.18
N LEU A 147 6.64 -9.75 5.54
CA LEU A 147 6.98 -10.29 6.86
C LEU A 147 8.50 -10.26 7.09
N GLU A 148 9.29 -10.64 6.08
CA GLU A 148 10.75 -10.58 6.15
C GLU A 148 11.26 -9.13 6.25
N VAL A 149 10.68 -8.22 5.48
CA VAL A 149 11.03 -6.78 5.52
C VAL A 149 10.78 -6.21 6.92
N VAL A 150 9.63 -6.48 7.49
CA VAL A 150 9.27 -6.01 8.84
C VAL A 150 10.27 -6.55 9.88
N ALA A 151 10.58 -7.84 9.81
CA ALA A 151 11.53 -8.47 10.73
C ALA A 151 12.92 -7.84 10.62
N ALA A 152 13.40 -7.59 9.39
CA ALA A 152 14.72 -6.98 9.15
C ALA A 152 14.77 -5.53 9.66
N VAL A 153 13.75 -4.74 9.40
CA VAL A 153 13.67 -3.35 9.86
C VAL A 153 13.68 -3.27 11.39
N ARG A 154 12.91 -4.16 12.03
CA ARG A 154 12.87 -4.20 13.51
C ARG A 154 14.19 -4.66 14.11
N ALA A 155 14.87 -5.61 13.49
CA ALA A 155 16.19 -6.07 13.94
C ALA A 155 17.22 -4.94 13.92
N ASP A 156 17.19 -4.07 12.91
CA ASP A 156 18.10 -2.93 12.78
C ASP A 156 17.85 -1.84 13.85
N ARG A 157 16.72 -1.87 14.54
CA ARG A 157 16.35 -0.88 15.54
C ARG A 157 16.65 -1.31 16.98
N VAL A 158 17.15 -2.51 17.16
CA VAL A 158 17.48 -3.07 18.48
C VAL A 158 18.87 -2.61 18.93
#